data_3c4fc0fbeede88d4fd2029ac4d56a00d
#
_entry.id   3c4fc0fbeede88d4fd2029ac4d56a00d
#
_cell.length_a   1.000
_cell.length_b   1.000
_cell.length_c   1.000
_cell.angle_alpha   90.00
_cell.angle_beta   90.00
_cell.angle_gamma   90.00
#
_symmetry.space_group_name_H-M   'P 1'
#
loop_
_entity.id
_entity.type
_entity.pdbx_description
1 polymer ?
#
loop_
_entity_poly.entity_id
_entity_poly.type
_entity_poly.pdbx_seq_one_letter_code
_entity_poly.pdbx_strand_id
1 'polypeptide(L)'
;MVREDMDENFKKLTEWLLFGGIDFNFISESLLPEQCAKGGNPLSVGKMDYDVVIVPGCETLRSTTLERLEAFAAAGGTLVWAGDIATLCDAKPSARPKELADRCQKVSLTRNGILGSVESARIIDIRNESGSHTGNLLHQIRRDGENMWVFIAHGKEPYNKDVCQFQDLRIRVKGTWKPTLFNTMDGTTGPVDYDIQNGQTEIRSRLYDYDSLLLSLEPAEAGAYQAETAEVAGGTDLKLPARVAYTLSEPNALLLDKAEFALDDGPWQPEEEILRLDNVCREALNWPTRRDAGAQPWVIPEEPIVHTAKLRFTIHSEIDCEGVSLAIEDGERVQLTLNGEAVPAGVTGWYTDKSIKTVALPPIRKGVNILEAAIPFGKRTNLEWCYLLGDFGVAASG
;
A
#
# COMPACT_ATOMS: atom_id res chain seq x y z
N MET A 1 25.82 -13.36 6.66
CA MET A 1 26.60 -12.12 6.86
C MET A 1 26.69 -11.30 5.56
N VAL A 2 27.53 -11.61 4.59
CA VAL A 2 27.67 -10.80 3.35
C VAL A 2 26.34 -10.61 2.59
N ARG A 3 25.53 -11.66 2.46
CA ARG A 3 24.24 -11.60 1.79
C ARG A 3 23.22 -10.72 2.52
N GLU A 4 23.17 -10.83 3.83
CA GLU A 4 22.28 -10.02 4.68
C GLU A 4 22.64 -8.53 4.62
N ASP A 5 23.93 -8.22 4.65
CA ASP A 5 24.42 -6.83 4.49
C ASP A 5 24.07 -6.26 3.11
N MET A 6 24.15 -7.06 2.04
CA MET A 6 23.77 -6.64 0.68
C MET A 6 22.28 -6.39 0.56
N ASP A 7 21.43 -7.26 1.13
CA ASP A 7 19.97 -7.12 1.12
C ASP A 7 19.55 -5.85 1.89
N GLU A 8 20.16 -5.61 3.06
CA GLU A 8 19.91 -4.41 3.85
C GLU A 8 20.36 -3.13 3.11
N ASN A 9 21.51 -3.15 2.49
CA ASN A 9 22.04 -2.03 1.73
C ASN A 9 21.16 -1.72 0.50
N PHE A 10 20.67 -2.74 -0.19
CA PHE A 10 19.74 -2.60 -1.30
C PHE A 10 18.40 -1.99 -0.87
N LYS A 11 17.87 -2.44 0.27
CA LYS A 11 16.66 -1.86 0.87
C LYS A 11 16.85 -0.39 1.24
N LYS A 12 17.96 -0.04 1.89
CA LYS A 12 18.28 1.35 2.22
C LYS A 12 18.41 2.23 0.97
N LEU A 13 19.10 1.75 -0.07
CA LEU A 13 19.22 2.45 -1.34
C LEU A 13 17.84 2.73 -1.96
N THR A 14 16.98 1.73 -1.98
CA THR A 14 15.60 1.84 -2.46
C THR A 14 14.83 2.92 -1.70
N GLU A 15 14.87 2.89 -0.37
CA GLU A 15 14.20 3.89 0.47
C GLU A 15 14.76 5.30 0.27
N TRP A 16 16.08 5.45 0.12
CA TRP A 16 16.68 6.77 -0.11
C TRP A 16 16.27 7.39 -1.45
N LEU A 17 16.16 6.59 -2.50
CA LEU A 17 15.70 7.06 -3.81
C LEU A 17 14.20 7.39 -3.77
N LEU A 18 13.36 6.50 -3.24
CA LEU A 18 11.91 6.70 -3.12
C LEU A 18 11.59 7.98 -2.35
N PHE A 19 12.03 8.07 -1.10
CA PHE A 19 11.77 9.24 -0.24
C PHE A 19 12.70 10.41 -0.50
N GLY A 20 13.67 10.24 -1.41
CA GLY A 20 14.50 11.30 -1.94
C GLY A 20 13.91 12.00 -3.15
N GLY A 21 12.74 11.58 -3.65
CA GLY A 21 12.09 12.18 -4.81
C GLY A 21 12.81 11.90 -6.13
N ILE A 22 13.39 10.71 -6.26
CA ILE A 22 14.03 10.23 -7.50
C ILE A 22 13.17 9.09 -8.06
N ASP A 23 12.75 9.23 -9.31
CA ASP A 23 12.05 8.17 -10.03
C ASP A 23 13.08 7.17 -10.57
N PHE A 24 12.86 5.86 -10.35
CA PHE A 24 13.81 4.82 -10.75
C PHE A 24 13.10 3.48 -10.98
N ASN A 25 13.80 2.58 -11.66
CA ASN A 25 13.40 1.18 -11.86
C ASN A 25 14.56 0.24 -11.54
N PHE A 26 14.24 -1.00 -11.21
CA PHE A 26 15.23 -2.06 -11.09
C PHE A 26 15.46 -2.72 -12.45
N ILE A 27 16.74 -2.98 -12.76
CA ILE A 27 17.14 -3.72 -13.97
C ILE A 27 17.62 -5.10 -13.54
N SER A 28 16.99 -6.14 -14.04
CA SER A 28 17.43 -7.52 -13.82
C SER A 28 18.56 -7.89 -14.78
N GLU A 29 19.71 -8.30 -14.24
CA GLU A 29 20.84 -8.77 -15.06
C GLU A 29 20.50 -9.95 -15.97
N SER A 30 19.58 -10.83 -15.54
CA SER A 30 19.17 -12.01 -16.32
C SER A 30 18.35 -11.64 -17.55
N LEU A 31 17.55 -10.58 -17.45
CA LEU A 31 16.66 -10.12 -18.53
C LEU A 31 17.30 -9.03 -19.38
N LEU A 32 18.36 -8.40 -18.90
CA LEU A 32 19.00 -7.28 -19.58
C LEU A 32 19.48 -7.60 -21.01
N PRO A 33 20.02 -8.79 -21.33
CA PRO A 33 20.40 -9.13 -22.70
C PRO A 33 19.25 -9.12 -23.71
N GLU A 34 18.04 -9.47 -23.27
CA GLU A 34 16.84 -9.48 -24.10
C GLU A 34 16.21 -8.09 -24.22
N GLN A 35 16.31 -7.27 -23.17
CA GLN A 35 15.68 -5.96 -23.06
C GLN A 35 16.56 -4.81 -23.53
N CYS A 36 17.88 -4.99 -23.57
CA CYS A 36 18.86 -3.99 -23.99
C CYS A 36 19.88 -4.59 -24.97
N ALA A 37 19.76 -4.26 -26.24
CA ALA A 37 20.58 -4.88 -27.28
C ALA A 37 22.06 -4.53 -27.18
N LYS A 38 22.42 -3.23 -26.98
CA LYS A 38 23.81 -2.77 -27.15
C LYS A 38 24.35 -1.88 -26.02
N GLY A 39 23.52 -1.38 -25.12
CA GLY A 39 23.89 -0.21 -24.32
C GLY A 39 23.95 1.06 -25.20
N GLY A 40 24.26 2.18 -24.57
CA GLY A 40 24.27 3.51 -25.22
C GLY A 40 23.79 4.57 -24.24
N ASN A 41 23.74 5.82 -24.65
CA ASN A 41 23.20 6.91 -23.83
C ASN A 41 22.07 7.61 -24.61
N PRO A 42 20.80 7.56 -24.07
CA PRO A 42 20.38 6.90 -22.83
C PRO A 42 20.52 5.37 -22.88
N LEU A 43 20.50 4.72 -21.71
CA LEU A 43 20.42 3.26 -21.64
C LEU A 43 18.97 2.83 -21.85
N SER A 44 18.67 2.32 -23.04
CA SER A 44 17.33 1.82 -23.37
C SER A 44 17.16 0.39 -22.90
N VAL A 45 16.22 0.16 -21.99
CA VAL A 45 15.87 -1.17 -21.45
C VAL A 45 14.38 -1.40 -21.60
N GLY A 46 13.99 -2.31 -22.46
CA GLY A 46 12.60 -2.53 -22.82
C GLY A 46 11.98 -1.30 -23.47
N LYS A 47 11.02 -0.68 -22.79
CA LYS A 47 10.33 0.54 -23.25
C LYS A 47 10.81 1.81 -22.56
N MET A 48 11.81 1.70 -21.68
CA MET A 48 12.29 2.81 -20.84
C MET A 48 13.69 3.22 -21.22
N ASP A 49 13.96 4.52 -21.09
CA ASP A 49 15.27 5.12 -21.30
C ASP A 49 15.79 5.70 -19.99
N TYR A 50 17.06 5.43 -19.69
CA TYR A 50 17.70 5.84 -18.44
C TYR A 50 18.92 6.71 -18.70
N ASP A 51 18.94 7.90 -18.10
CA ASP A 51 20.06 8.84 -18.16
C ASP A 51 21.14 8.53 -17.12
N VAL A 52 20.74 7.86 -16.01
CA VAL A 52 21.61 7.52 -14.91
C VAL A 52 21.41 6.05 -14.55
N VAL A 53 22.52 5.35 -14.32
CA VAL A 53 22.53 3.98 -13.81
C VAL A 53 23.31 3.94 -12.50
N ILE A 54 22.73 3.37 -11.45
CA ILE A 54 23.41 3.12 -10.17
C ILE A 54 23.72 1.63 -10.07
N VAL A 55 24.98 1.29 -9.86
CA VAL A 55 25.41 -0.06 -9.51
C VAL A 55 25.64 -0.11 -8.00
N PRO A 56 24.76 -0.75 -7.21
CA PRO A 56 24.97 -0.93 -5.77
C PRO A 56 26.15 -1.88 -5.51
N GLY A 57 26.72 -1.81 -4.33
CA GLY A 57 27.80 -2.71 -3.91
C GLY A 57 27.41 -4.18 -4.11
N CYS A 58 28.20 -4.91 -4.87
CA CYS A 58 27.96 -6.31 -5.19
C CYS A 58 29.31 -7.05 -5.36
N GLU A 59 29.31 -8.38 -5.24
CA GLU A 59 30.52 -9.21 -5.38
C GLU A 59 30.81 -9.52 -6.87
N THR A 60 29.77 -9.75 -7.66
CA THR A 60 29.88 -10.17 -9.06
C THR A 60 28.89 -9.46 -9.94
N LEU A 61 29.26 -9.24 -11.20
CA LEU A 61 28.36 -8.82 -12.28
C LEU A 61 28.48 -9.79 -13.46
N ARG A 62 27.42 -9.92 -14.22
CA ARG A 62 27.47 -10.67 -15.48
C ARG A 62 28.29 -9.93 -16.53
N SER A 63 29.03 -10.69 -17.34
CA SER A 63 29.77 -10.12 -18.47
C SER A 63 28.88 -9.33 -19.44
N THR A 64 27.66 -9.83 -19.65
CA THR A 64 26.65 -9.16 -20.50
C THR A 64 26.15 -7.85 -19.92
N THR A 65 26.09 -7.71 -18.59
CA THR A 65 25.78 -6.45 -17.91
C THR A 65 26.93 -5.46 -18.06
N LEU A 66 28.16 -5.91 -17.78
CA LEU A 66 29.34 -5.07 -17.90
C LEU A 66 29.50 -4.50 -19.32
N GLU A 67 29.27 -5.31 -20.37
CA GLU A 67 29.31 -4.84 -21.76
C GLU A 67 28.39 -3.65 -22.03
N ARG A 68 27.17 -3.70 -21.49
CA ARG A 68 26.18 -2.63 -21.65
C ARG A 68 26.50 -1.39 -20.83
N LEU A 69 26.99 -1.59 -19.60
CA LEU A 69 27.42 -0.49 -18.74
C LEU A 69 28.67 0.21 -19.28
N GLU A 70 29.61 -0.54 -19.85
CA GLU A 70 30.78 0.02 -20.54
C GLU A 70 30.38 0.84 -21.75
N ALA A 71 29.46 0.34 -22.60
CA ALA A 71 28.92 1.05 -23.72
C ALA A 71 28.15 2.31 -23.31
N PHE A 72 27.35 2.23 -22.26
CA PHE A 72 26.62 3.37 -21.68
C PHE A 72 27.59 4.47 -21.21
N ALA A 73 28.59 4.10 -20.41
CA ALA A 73 29.60 5.03 -19.90
C ALA A 73 30.44 5.63 -21.03
N ALA A 74 30.84 4.83 -22.05
CA ALA A 74 31.58 5.29 -23.21
C ALA A 74 30.78 6.27 -24.08
N ALA A 75 29.45 6.13 -24.11
CA ALA A 75 28.54 7.05 -24.80
C ALA A 75 28.23 8.33 -23.99
N GLY A 76 28.84 8.53 -22.81
CA GLY A 76 28.65 9.69 -21.96
C GLY A 76 27.48 9.58 -20.99
N GLY A 77 26.94 8.37 -20.77
CA GLY A 77 25.92 8.11 -19.75
C GLY A 77 26.47 8.22 -18.33
N THR A 78 25.64 8.63 -17.39
CA THR A 78 26.03 8.79 -15.98
C THR A 78 25.94 7.45 -15.25
N LEU A 79 27.10 6.80 -15.08
CA LEU A 79 27.20 5.56 -14.31
C LEU A 79 27.77 5.86 -12.91
N VAL A 80 27.00 5.50 -11.87
CA VAL A 80 27.34 5.71 -10.47
C VAL A 80 27.60 4.37 -9.81
N TRP A 81 28.80 4.20 -9.24
CA TRP A 81 29.13 3.04 -8.43
C TRP A 81 28.97 3.37 -6.96
N ALA A 82 28.05 2.68 -6.28
CA ALA A 82 27.66 2.99 -4.91
C ALA A 82 28.13 1.90 -3.93
N GLY A 83 29.14 2.21 -3.13
CA GLY A 83 29.74 1.28 -2.16
C GLY A 83 30.85 0.42 -2.77
N ASP A 84 30.93 -0.84 -2.38
CA ASP A 84 32.02 -1.75 -2.77
C ASP A 84 31.95 -2.13 -4.24
N ILE A 85 33.11 -2.15 -4.89
CA ILE A 85 33.24 -2.51 -6.30
C ILE A 85 33.34 -4.02 -6.45
N ALA A 86 32.58 -4.60 -7.36
CA ALA A 86 32.65 -6.02 -7.68
C ALA A 86 34.06 -6.46 -8.07
N THR A 87 34.47 -7.61 -7.57
CA THR A 87 35.78 -8.23 -7.86
C THR A 87 35.67 -9.43 -8.80
N LEU A 88 34.44 -9.83 -9.11
CA LEU A 88 34.12 -10.98 -9.95
C LEU A 88 33.31 -10.55 -11.19
N CYS A 89 33.53 -11.27 -12.29
CA CYS A 89 32.68 -11.25 -13.48
C CYS A 89 32.27 -12.69 -13.79
N ASP A 90 30.97 -12.98 -13.95
CA ASP A 90 30.44 -14.33 -14.08
C ASP A 90 30.96 -15.27 -13.00
N ALA A 91 31.02 -14.79 -11.74
CA ALA A 91 31.52 -15.45 -10.56
C ALA A 91 33.02 -15.88 -10.63
N LYS A 92 33.82 -15.27 -11.51
CA LYS A 92 35.25 -15.51 -11.64
C LYS A 92 36.02 -14.21 -11.36
N PRO A 93 37.21 -14.29 -10.71
CA PRO A 93 38.05 -13.11 -10.50
C PRO A 93 38.29 -12.32 -11.78
N SER A 94 38.06 -11.02 -11.76
CA SER A 94 38.17 -10.16 -12.92
C SER A 94 38.51 -8.71 -12.52
N ALA A 95 39.40 -8.06 -13.25
CA ALA A 95 39.71 -6.64 -13.09
C ALA A 95 38.67 -5.72 -13.77
N ARG A 96 37.86 -6.27 -14.66
CA ARG A 96 36.93 -5.53 -15.52
C ARG A 96 35.94 -4.63 -14.79
N PRO A 97 35.27 -5.08 -13.69
CA PRO A 97 34.40 -4.21 -12.91
C PRO A 97 35.14 -3.00 -12.32
N LYS A 98 36.37 -3.22 -11.80
CA LYS A 98 37.20 -2.16 -11.27
C LYS A 98 37.63 -1.15 -12.33
N GLU A 99 38.07 -1.64 -13.49
CA GLU A 99 38.49 -0.80 -14.63
C GLU A 99 37.32 0.08 -15.12
N LEU A 100 36.08 -0.44 -15.10
CA LEU A 100 34.89 0.35 -15.40
C LEU A 100 34.64 1.39 -14.31
N ALA A 101 34.62 0.98 -13.04
CA ALA A 101 34.38 1.87 -11.91
C ALA A 101 35.40 3.01 -11.80
N ASP A 102 36.66 2.78 -12.17
CA ASP A 102 37.70 3.80 -12.15
C ASP A 102 37.47 4.94 -13.17
N ARG A 103 36.58 4.73 -14.16
CA ARG A 103 36.17 5.72 -15.18
C ARG A 103 34.81 6.35 -14.87
N CYS A 104 34.17 5.95 -13.78
CA CYS A 104 32.81 6.36 -13.42
C CYS A 104 32.78 7.11 -12.09
N GLN A 105 31.64 7.66 -11.75
CA GLN A 105 31.44 8.27 -10.46
C GLN A 105 31.36 7.19 -9.38
N LYS A 106 32.15 7.35 -8.31
CA LYS A 106 32.14 6.47 -7.13
C LYS A 106 31.65 7.24 -5.94
N VAL A 107 30.70 6.69 -5.21
CA VAL A 107 30.11 7.30 -4.01
C VAL A 107 30.03 6.29 -2.88
N SER A 108 30.12 6.79 -1.66
CA SER A 108 29.80 5.97 -0.48
C SER A 108 28.32 5.60 -0.50
N LEU A 109 28.00 4.39 -0.05
CA LEU A 109 26.61 3.94 0.10
C LEU A 109 26.00 4.62 1.33
N THR A 110 25.66 5.88 1.19
CA THR A 110 25.01 6.74 2.16
C THR A 110 23.93 7.55 1.47
N ARG A 111 22.90 7.98 2.22
CA ARG A 111 21.80 8.79 1.65
C ARG A 111 22.33 10.01 0.90
N ASN A 112 23.23 10.76 1.50
CA ASN A 112 23.76 11.97 0.88
C ASN A 112 24.66 11.68 -0.35
N GLY A 113 25.45 10.60 -0.31
CA GLY A 113 26.26 10.16 -1.44
C GLY A 113 25.41 9.79 -2.64
N ILE A 114 24.37 9.00 -2.41
CA ILE A 114 23.45 8.57 -3.46
C ILE A 114 22.66 9.74 -4.04
N LEU A 115 21.92 10.48 -3.19
CA LEU A 115 21.07 11.57 -3.67
C LEU A 115 21.89 12.70 -4.33
N GLY A 116 23.07 13.00 -3.82
CA GLY A 116 23.97 13.97 -4.44
C GLY A 116 24.46 13.53 -5.83
N SER A 117 24.68 12.24 -6.05
CA SER A 117 25.14 11.72 -7.36
C SER A 117 24.08 11.78 -8.45
N VAL A 118 22.81 11.84 -8.10
CA VAL A 118 21.66 11.85 -9.04
C VAL A 118 20.89 13.17 -9.04
N GLU A 119 21.40 14.18 -8.36
CA GLU A 119 20.71 15.48 -8.19
C GLU A 119 20.41 16.17 -9.54
N SER A 120 21.28 16.01 -10.53
CA SER A 120 21.08 16.56 -11.89
C SER A 120 19.87 15.96 -12.61
N ALA A 121 19.50 14.73 -12.27
CA ALA A 121 18.34 14.03 -12.83
C ALA A 121 17.02 14.35 -12.09
N ARG A 122 17.08 15.06 -10.97
CA ARG A 122 15.90 15.42 -10.19
C ARG A 122 14.95 16.29 -11.02
N ILE A 123 13.69 15.89 -11.07
CA ILE A 123 12.61 16.65 -11.71
C ILE A 123 11.76 17.36 -10.66
N ILE A 124 11.55 16.72 -9.50
CA ILE A 124 10.70 17.21 -8.42
C ILE A 124 11.45 17.19 -7.09
N ASP A 125 11.23 18.22 -6.26
CA ASP A 125 11.76 18.34 -4.89
C ASP A 125 10.63 18.73 -3.95
N ILE A 126 10.30 17.86 -2.98
CA ILE A 126 9.19 18.06 -2.04
C ILE A 126 9.76 18.35 -0.67
N ARG A 127 9.45 19.53 -0.16
CA ARG A 127 9.93 20.02 1.15
C ARG A 127 8.78 20.45 2.04
N ASN A 128 9.01 20.38 3.33
CA ASN A 128 8.13 21.02 4.31
C ASN A 128 8.45 22.53 4.42
N GLU A 129 7.68 23.26 5.24
CA GLU A 129 7.89 24.69 5.44
C GLU A 129 9.29 25.04 6.00
N SER A 130 9.89 24.17 6.82
CA SER A 130 11.24 24.38 7.34
C SER A 130 12.33 24.26 6.28
N GLY A 131 11.98 23.84 5.05
CA GLY A 131 12.89 23.62 3.95
C GLY A 131 13.58 22.23 3.98
N SER A 132 13.21 21.36 4.89
CA SER A 132 13.70 19.98 4.94
C SER A 132 12.93 19.10 3.95
N HIS A 133 13.62 18.11 3.36
CA HIS A 133 12.94 17.10 2.54
C HIS A 133 11.94 16.31 3.38
N THR A 134 10.78 16.03 2.80
CA THR A 134 9.82 15.11 3.40
C THR A 134 10.34 13.68 3.33
N GLY A 135 10.22 12.93 4.41
CA GLY A 135 10.71 11.54 4.48
C GLY A 135 9.60 10.49 4.44
N ASN A 136 8.38 10.89 4.12
CA ASN A 136 7.18 10.08 4.18
C ASN A 136 6.32 10.17 2.90
N LEU A 137 6.69 11.02 1.94
CA LEU A 137 5.93 11.21 0.71
C LEU A 137 6.60 10.54 -0.48
N LEU A 138 5.79 9.97 -1.34
CA LEU A 138 6.14 9.41 -2.64
C LEU A 138 5.53 10.27 -3.74
N HIS A 139 6.13 10.22 -4.92
CA HIS A 139 5.60 10.89 -6.10
C HIS A 139 5.59 9.97 -7.31
N GLN A 140 4.76 10.31 -8.26
CA GLN A 140 4.80 9.75 -9.60
C GLN A 140 4.60 10.86 -10.62
N ILE A 141 5.41 10.86 -11.68
CA ILE A 141 5.31 11.80 -12.79
C ILE A 141 4.92 11.05 -14.06
N ARG A 142 3.99 11.65 -14.83
CA ARG A 142 3.61 11.18 -16.16
C ARG A 142 3.59 12.36 -17.14
N ARG A 143 4.04 12.13 -18.37
CA ARG A 143 3.93 13.09 -19.46
C ARG A 143 2.76 12.73 -20.36
N ASP A 144 2.03 13.77 -20.77
CA ASP A 144 0.90 13.68 -21.68
C ASP A 144 1.02 14.80 -22.70
N GLY A 145 1.66 14.50 -23.83
CA GLY A 145 2.07 15.50 -24.80
C GLY A 145 3.08 16.48 -24.18
N GLU A 146 2.75 17.77 -24.20
CA GLU A 146 3.55 18.83 -23.58
C GLU A 146 3.27 18.98 -22.09
N ASN A 147 2.15 18.44 -21.61
CA ASN A 147 1.73 18.51 -20.21
C ASN A 147 2.42 17.46 -19.35
N MET A 148 2.39 17.71 -18.04
CA MET A 148 2.91 16.79 -17.04
C MET A 148 1.90 16.60 -15.91
N TRP A 149 1.72 15.37 -15.49
CA TRP A 149 0.93 15.01 -14.31
C TRP A 149 1.87 14.67 -13.16
N VAL A 150 1.57 15.21 -11.99
CA VAL A 150 2.30 14.93 -10.76
C VAL A 150 1.31 14.42 -9.72
N PHE A 151 1.55 13.21 -9.24
CA PHE A 151 0.80 12.62 -8.14
C PHE A 151 1.72 12.48 -6.93
N ILE A 152 1.26 12.93 -5.75
CA ILE A 152 1.99 12.86 -4.49
C ILE A 152 1.07 12.20 -3.46
N ALA A 153 1.59 11.20 -2.74
CA ALA A 153 0.86 10.47 -1.71
C ALA A 153 1.76 10.07 -0.54
N HIS A 154 1.15 9.71 0.58
CA HIS A 154 1.87 9.16 1.71
C HIS A 154 2.44 7.78 1.39
N GLY A 155 3.72 7.58 1.65
CA GLY A 155 4.43 6.30 1.54
C GLY A 155 4.73 5.65 2.89
N LYS A 156 4.34 6.31 3.98
CA LYS A 156 4.44 5.81 5.37
C LYS A 156 3.17 6.18 6.12
N GLU A 157 2.78 5.33 7.03
CA GLU A 157 1.68 5.62 7.95
C GLU A 157 2.02 6.79 8.88
N PRO A 158 1.02 7.59 9.29
CA PRO A 158 1.21 8.63 10.28
C PRO A 158 1.64 8.02 11.62
N TYR A 159 2.45 8.78 12.37
CA TYR A 159 2.92 8.35 13.68
C TYR A 159 1.77 8.18 14.69
N ASN A 160 0.80 9.09 14.66
CA ASN A 160 -0.42 9.00 15.46
C ASN A 160 -1.61 8.85 14.52
N LYS A 161 -2.25 7.68 14.55
CA LYS A 161 -3.39 7.35 13.70
C LYS A 161 -4.72 7.93 14.20
N ASP A 162 -4.77 8.35 15.46
CA ASP A 162 -5.99 8.84 16.11
C ASP A 162 -6.24 10.33 15.86
N VAL A 163 -5.21 11.04 15.39
CA VAL A 163 -5.27 12.49 15.16
C VAL A 163 -4.80 12.78 13.74
N CYS A 164 -5.72 13.22 12.90
CA CYS A 164 -5.38 13.67 11.55
C CYS A 164 -4.50 14.92 11.62
N GLN A 165 -3.31 14.82 11.07
CA GLN A 165 -2.34 15.92 10.97
C GLN A 165 -2.25 16.40 9.52
N PHE A 166 -1.48 17.47 9.30
CA PHE A 166 -1.19 17.97 7.96
C PHE A 166 0.26 18.41 7.84
N GLN A 167 0.74 18.48 6.61
CA GLN A 167 2.03 19.01 6.24
C GLN A 167 1.82 20.15 5.23
N ASP A 168 2.38 21.32 5.51
CA ASP A 168 2.48 22.38 4.51
C ASP A 168 3.72 22.12 3.64
N LEU A 169 3.49 22.01 2.35
CA LEU A 169 4.45 21.54 1.36
C LEU A 169 4.89 22.66 0.43
N ARG A 170 6.19 22.67 0.11
CA ARG A 170 6.79 23.37 -1.01
C ARG A 170 7.25 22.36 -2.04
N ILE A 171 6.59 22.32 -3.17
CA ILE A 171 6.83 21.38 -4.26
C ILE A 171 7.50 22.14 -5.39
N ARG A 172 8.78 21.88 -5.65
CA ARG A 172 9.53 22.48 -6.75
C ARG A 172 9.62 21.52 -7.90
N VAL A 173 9.17 21.96 -9.06
CA VAL A 173 9.21 21.19 -10.30
C VAL A 173 10.12 21.90 -11.29
N LYS A 174 11.06 21.17 -11.89
CA LYS A 174 11.95 21.66 -12.92
C LYS A 174 11.13 22.05 -14.17
N GLY A 175 11.38 23.25 -14.68
CA GLY A 175 10.61 23.81 -15.79
C GLY A 175 9.59 24.84 -15.32
N THR A 176 8.95 25.48 -16.29
CA THR A 176 7.99 26.57 -16.08
C THR A 176 6.58 26.09 -16.40
N TRP A 177 5.76 25.96 -15.35
CA TRP A 177 4.48 25.28 -15.39
C TRP A 177 3.36 26.12 -14.74
N LYS A 178 2.16 26.07 -15.32
CA LYS A 178 0.93 26.49 -14.68
C LYS A 178 0.25 25.26 -14.09
N PRO A 179 0.20 25.13 -12.75
CA PRO A 179 -0.44 23.99 -12.10
C PRO A 179 -1.95 24.18 -11.97
N THR A 180 -2.68 23.07 -12.09
CA THR A 180 -4.08 22.92 -11.71
C THR A 180 -4.18 21.75 -10.74
N LEU A 181 -4.81 21.98 -9.60
CA LEU A 181 -5.09 20.95 -8.60
C LEU A 181 -6.35 20.17 -8.99
N PHE A 182 -6.26 18.87 -8.95
CA PHE A 182 -7.39 17.93 -9.07
C PHE A 182 -7.67 17.35 -7.68
N ASN A 183 -8.87 17.57 -7.17
CA ASN A 183 -9.30 16.97 -5.91
C ASN A 183 -9.55 15.47 -6.15
N THR A 184 -8.75 14.64 -5.50
CA THR A 184 -8.80 13.17 -5.67
C THR A 184 -10.04 12.53 -5.04
N MET A 185 -10.77 13.26 -4.19
CA MET A 185 -11.96 12.75 -3.50
C MET A 185 -13.26 12.95 -4.31
N ASP A 186 -13.41 14.08 -4.98
CA ASP A 186 -14.66 14.44 -5.66
C ASP A 186 -14.47 14.76 -7.16
N GLY A 187 -13.24 14.79 -7.64
CA GLY A 187 -12.88 15.06 -9.03
C GLY A 187 -13.01 16.53 -9.43
N THR A 188 -13.26 17.44 -8.50
CA THR A 188 -13.28 18.88 -8.80
C THR A 188 -11.87 19.39 -9.09
N THR A 189 -11.76 20.47 -9.85
CA THR A 189 -10.49 21.10 -10.19
C THR A 189 -10.46 22.55 -9.76
N GLY A 190 -9.28 23.03 -9.39
CA GLY A 190 -9.11 24.41 -8.97
C GLY A 190 -7.66 24.89 -9.08
N PRO A 191 -7.44 26.20 -8.89
CA PRO A 191 -6.11 26.74 -8.80
C PRO A 191 -5.41 26.29 -7.52
N VAL A 192 -4.08 26.30 -7.54
CA VAL A 192 -3.21 26.05 -6.38
C VAL A 192 -2.16 27.17 -6.33
N ASP A 193 -1.68 27.50 -5.14
CA ASP A 193 -0.65 28.53 -4.97
C ASP A 193 0.64 28.13 -5.69
N TYR A 194 1.13 28.99 -6.56
CA TYR A 194 2.40 28.75 -7.24
C TYR A 194 3.12 30.04 -7.63
N ASP A 195 4.42 29.90 -7.90
CA ASP A 195 5.28 30.94 -8.45
C ASP A 195 6.31 30.35 -9.41
N ILE A 196 6.54 31.01 -10.54
CA ILE A 196 7.54 30.60 -11.54
C ILE A 196 8.73 31.51 -11.43
N GLN A 197 9.89 30.96 -11.01
CA GLN A 197 11.13 31.70 -10.91
C GLN A 197 12.32 30.84 -11.36
N ASN A 198 13.28 31.45 -12.04
CA ASN A 198 14.56 30.82 -12.39
C ASN A 198 14.44 29.47 -13.12
N GLY A 199 13.45 29.33 -13.99
CA GLY A 199 13.21 28.07 -14.73
C GLY A 199 12.67 26.92 -13.90
N GLN A 200 12.07 27.23 -12.73
CA GLN A 200 11.40 26.28 -11.86
C GLN A 200 10.03 26.81 -11.45
N THR A 201 9.11 25.91 -11.19
CA THR A 201 7.80 26.22 -10.60
C THR A 201 7.78 25.73 -9.16
N GLU A 202 7.57 26.63 -8.22
CA GLU A 202 7.31 26.31 -6.80
C GLU A 202 5.81 26.33 -6.56
N ILE A 203 5.25 25.22 -6.12
CA ILE A 203 3.84 25.03 -5.77
C ILE A 203 3.74 24.89 -4.25
N ARG A 204 2.77 25.55 -3.63
CA ARG A 204 2.50 25.44 -2.19
C ARG A 204 1.15 24.80 -1.99
N SER A 205 1.12 23.78 -1.16
CA SER A 205 -0.10 23.05 -0.88
C SER A 205 -0.05 22.44 0.51
N ARG A 206 -1.21 22.16 1.08
CA ARG A 206 -1.37 21.42 2.33
C ARG A 206 -1.79 19.99 2.00
N LEU A 207 -1.17 19.03 2.65
CA LEU A 207 -1.50 17.61 2.55
C LEU A 207 -1.85 17.08 3.93
N TYR A 208 -3.07 16.58 4.11
CA TYR A 208 -3.51 15.92 5.33
C TYR A 208 -3.07 14.46 5.33
N ASP A 209 -3.03 13.84 6.52
CA ASP A 209 -2.79 12.41 6.64
C ASP A 209 -3.80 11.62 5.81
N TYR A 210 -3.32 10.55 5.16
CA TYR A 210 -4.08 9.69 4.24
C TYR A 210 -4.59 10.35 2.95
N ASP A 211 -4.26 11.62 2.74
CA ASP A 211 -4.64 12.35 1.53
C ASP A 211 -3.60 12.22 0.42
N SER A 212 -3.93 12.71 -0.76
CA SER A 212 -3.05 12.75 -1.93
C SER A 212 -3.24 14.03 -2.73
N LEU A 213 -2.21 14.43 -3.46
CA LEU A 213 -2.26 15.57 -4.39
C LEU A 213 -2.12 15.06 -5.82
N LEU A 214 -3.03 15.49 -6.68
CA LEU A 214 -2.93 15.29 -8.12
C LEU A 214 -2.88 16.66 -8.81
N LEU A 215 -1.80 16.92 -9.52
CA LEU A 215 -1.55 18.18 -10.21
C LEU A 215 -1.40 17.91 -11.71
N SER A 216 -2.12 18.70 -12.52
CA SER A 216 -1.82 18.85 -13.94
C SER A 216 -0.96 20.11 -14.13
N LEU A 217 0.11 19.98 -14.87
CA LEU A 217 1.07 21.05 -15.15
C LEU A 217 1.09 21.33 -16.64
N GLU A 218 0.64 22.52 -17.03
CA GLU A 218 0.67 22.99 -18.41
C GLU A 218 1.89 23.89 -18.62
N PRO A 219 2.59 23.85 -19.78
CA PRO A 219 3.70 24.75 -20.04
C PRO A 219 3.26 26.23 -19.93
N ALA A 220 4.10 27.03 -19.27
CA ALA A 220 3.88 28.48 -19.13
C ALA A 220 5.21 29.22 -19.15
N GLU A 221 5.26 30.44 -19.73
CA GLU A 221 6.49 31.24 -19.75
C GLU A 221 6.76 31.91 -18.41
N ALA A 222 5.70 32.42 -17.76
CA ALA A 222 5.74 33.05 -16.44
C ALA A 222 4.37 32.96 -15.79
N GLY A 223 4.30 33.22 -14.50
CA GLY A 223 3.05 33.31 -13.75
C GLY A 223 3.22 33.07 -12.28
N ALA A 224 2.29 33.55 -11.53
CA ALA A 224 2.10 33.24 -10.12
C ALA A 224 0.61 33.27 -9.81
N TYR A 225 0.21 32.51 -8.83
CA TYR A 225 -1.13 32.55 -8.26
C TYR A 225 -1.01 32.36 -6.76
N GLN A 226 -1.73 33.17 -6.03
CA GLN A 226 -1.90 33.04 -4.58
C GLN A 226 -3.39 33.11 -4.30
N ALA A 227 -3.92 32.07 -3.67
CA ALA A 227 -5.30 32.08 -3.23
C ALA A 227 -5.53 33.24 -2.24
N GLU A 228 -6.61 33.96 -2.40
CA GLU A 228 -7.03 34.89 -1.34
C GLU A 228 -7.31 34.07 -0.08
N THR A 229 -6.57 34.37 0.99
CA THR A 229 -6.90 33.82 2.31
C THR A 229 -8.24 34.43 2.71
N ALA A 230 -9.31 33.63 2.57
CA ALA A 230 -10.58 34.02 3.16
C ALA A 230 -10.32 34.20 4.67
N GLU A 231 -10.52 35.41 5.18
CA GLU A 231 -10.63 35.59 6.62
C GLU A 231 -11.73 34.65 7.11
N VAL A 232 -11.35 33.65 7.89
CA VAL A 232 -12.32 32.80 8.55
C VAL A 232 -13.07 33.71 9.50
N ALA A 233 -14.23 34.19 9.06
CA ALA A 233 -15.13 34.94 9.92
C ALA A 233 -15.33 34.14 11.19
N GLY A 234 -15.19 34.78 12.34
CA GLY A 234 -15.19 34.14 13.64
C GLY A 234 -16.28 33.07 13.74
N GLY A 235 -15.87 31.85 14.03
CA GLY A 235 -16.80 30.71 14.13
C GLY A 235 -17.82 30.96 15.22
N THR A 236 -19.07 30.55 14.97
CA THR A 236 -20.11 30.52 15.99
C THR A 236 -20.13 29.13 16.61
N ASP A 237 -20.04 29.05 17.92
CA ASP A 237 -20.16 27.78 18.63
C ASP A 237 -21.56 27.19 18.42
N LEU A 238 -21.64 26.12 17.64
CA LEU A 238 -22.84 25.33 17.47
C LEU A 238 -22.96 24.32 18.62
N LYS A 239 -23.95 24.52 19.51
CA LYS A 239 -24.29 23.51 20.50
C LYS A 239 -25.11 22.41 19.83
N LEU A 240 -24.52 21.24 19.68
CA LEU A 240 -25.23 20.07 19.22
C LEU A 240 -26.26 19.63 20.26
N PRO A 241 -27.49 19.24 19.85
CA PRO A 241 -28.46 18.64 20.75
C PRO A 241 -27.92 17.32 21.31
N ALA A 242 -28.36 16.94 22.51
CA ALA A 242 -27.95 15.68 23.14
C ALA A 242 -28.37 14.44 22.32
N ARG A 243 -29.34 14.58 21.45
CA ARG A 243 -29.80 13.54 20.51
C ARG A 243 -29.90 14.15 19.10
N VAL A 244 -29.28 13.51 18.14
CA VAL A 244 -29.34 13.87 16.73
C VAL A 244 -30.01 12.74 15.97
N ALA A 245 -31.03 13.05 15.18
CA ALA A 245 -31.61 12.09 14.25
C ALA A 245 -30.63 11.90 13.07
N TYR A 246 -30.42 10.69 12.65
CA TYR A 246 -29.59 10.35 11.51
C TYR A 246 -30.20 9.21 10.71
N THR A 247 -29.76 9.06 9.47
CA THR A 247 -30.04 7.91 8.62
C THR A 247 -28.73 7.34 8.14
N LEU A 248 -28.63 6.02 8.13
CA LEU A 248 -27.46 5.33 7.58
C LEU A 248 -27.58 5.23 6.06
N SER A 249 -26.50 5.49 5.34
CA SER A 249 -26.39 5.26 3.89
C SER A 249 -26.10 3.80 3.57
N GLU A 250 -25.57 3.06 4.56
CA GLU A 250 -25.25 1.64 4.52
C GLU A 250 -25.46 1.03 5.90
N PRO A 251 -25.62 -0.31 6.02
CA PRO A 251 -25.78 -0.97 7.32
C PRO A 251 -24.58 -0.73 8.23
N ASN A 252 -24.81 -0.61 9.53
CA ASN A 252 -23.73 -0.67 10.50
C ASN A 252 -23.23 -2.10 10.65
N ALA A 253 -22.00 -2.28 11.14
CA ALA A 253 -21.36 -3.57 11.30
C ALA A 253 -20.93 -3.81 12.75
N LEU A 254 -21.25 -4.99 13.27
CA LEU A 254 -20.64 -5.54 14.48
C LEU A 254 -19.66 -6.62 14.05
N LEU A 255 -18.37 -6.41 14.38
CA LEU A 255 -17.33 -7.40 14.14
C LEU A 255 -17.51 -8.60 15.09
N LEU A 256 -17.50 -9.79 14.53
CA LEU A 256 -17.52 -11.07 15.23
C LEU A 256 -16.13 -11.72 15.03
N ASP A 257 -15.17 -11.33 15.84
CA ASP A 257 -13.76 -11.74 15.75
C ASP A 257 -13.39 -12.87 16.71
N LYS A 258 -14.29 -13.19 17.66
CA LYS A 258 -14.11 -14.25 18.66
C LYS A 258 -15.32 -15.18 18.69
N ALA A 259 -15.08 -16.46 18.88
CA ALA A 259 -16.12 -17.47 18.97
C ALA A 259 -15.73 -18.62 19.89
N GLU A 260 -16.71 -19.22 20.58
CA GLU A 260 -16.56 -20.61 21.02
C GLU A 260 -16.54 -21.49 19.76
N PHE A 261 -15.77 -22.57 19.78
CA PHE A 261 -15.62 -23.41 18.59
C PHE A 261 -15.65 -24.90 18.90
N ALA A 262 -16.00 -25.67 17.89
CA ALA A 262 -15.88 -27.13 17.91
C ALA A 262 -15.45 -27.64 16.55
N LEU A 263 -14.65 -28.71 16.53
CA LEU A 263 -14.25 -29.40 15.31
C LEU A 263 -15.06 -30.70 15.20
N ASP A 264 -15.76 -30.88 14.08
CA ASP A 264 -16.67 -32.00 13.83
C ASP A 264 -17.72 -32.17 14.95
N ASP A 265 -17.87 -33.38 15.49
CA ASP A 265 -18.75 -33.65 16.63
C ASP A 265 -18.03 -33.60 17.99
N GLY A 266 -16.89 -32.91 18.02
CA GLY A 266 -16.16 -32.68 19.25
C GLY A 266 -16.85 -31.71 20.22
N PRO A 267 -16.37 -31.62 21.48
CA PRO A 267 -16.95 -30.71 22.47
C PRO A 267 -16.64 -29.26 22.11
N TRP A 268 -17.52 -28.34 22.52
CA TRP A 268 -17.26 -26.90 22.43
C TRP A 268 -16.07 -26.52 23.28
N GLN A 269 -15.18 -25.74 22.67
CA GLN A 269 -14.00 -25.16 23.28
C GLN A 269 -14.30 -23.71 23.70
N PRO A 270 -13.56 -23.18 24.66
CA PRO A 270 -13.69 -21.77 25.07
C PRO A 270 -13.50 -20.81 23.90
N GLU A 271 -14.07 -19.61 24.07
CA GLU A 271 -13.93 -18.52 23.11
C GLU A 271 -12.46 -18.19 22.82
N GLU A 272 -12.12 -18.09 21.55
CA GLU A 272 -10.82 -17.69 21.05
C GLU A 272 -11.01 -16.79 19.80
N GLU A 273 -9.99 -16.04 19.47
CA GLU A 273 -9.93 -15.22 18.25
C GLU A 273 -9.89 -16.12 17.00
N ILE A 274 -10.71 -15.80 15.97
CA ILE A 274 -11.02 -16.71 14.87
C ILE A 274 -9.78 -17.11 14.07
N LEU A 275 -8.83 -16.18 13.81
CA LEU A 275 -7.62 -16.51 13.05
C LEU A 275 -6.69 -17.45 13.85
N ARG A 276 -6.77 -17.41 15.19
CA ARG A 276 -6.02 -18.34 16.06
C ARG A 276 -6.70 -19.69 16.12
N LEU A 277 -8.05 -19.72 16.26
CA LEU A 277 -8.76 -20.97 16.31
C LEU A 277 -8.68 -21.75 14.97
N ASP A 278 -8.53 -21.07 13.82
CA ASP A 278 -8.21 -21.73 12.56
C ASP A 278 -6.94 -22.60 12.69
N ASN A 279 -5.88 -22.03 13.26
CA ASN A 279 -4.66 -22.79 13.51
C ASN A 279 -4.83 -23.91 14.53
N VAL A 280 -5.63 -23.71 15.59
CA VAL A 280 -5.95 -24.77 16.58
C VAL A 280 -6.64 -25.93 15.88
N CYS A 281 -7.62 -25.68 15.01
CA CYS A 281 -8.29 -26.72 14.22
C CYS A 281 -7.33 -27.44 13.28
N ARG A 282 -6.42 -26.71 12.60
CA ARG A 282 -5.41 -27.29 11.73
C ARG A 282 -4.42 -28.18 12.47
N GLU A 283 -3.93 -27.74 13.61
CA GLU A 283 -3.05 -28.52 14.48
C GLU A 283 -3.71 -29.82 14.95
N ALA A 284 -5.00 -29.75 15.35
CA ALA A 284 -5.77 -30.93 15.75
C ALA A 284 -5.91 -31.95 14.60
N LEU A 285 -5.89 -31.50 13.34
CA LEU A 285 -5.94 -32.35 12.14
C LEU A 285 -4.55 -32.73 11.60
N ASN A 286 -3.47 -32.31 12.26
CA ASN A 286 -2.10 -32.43 11.77
C ASN A 286 -1.88 -31.79 10.39
N TRP A 287 -2.55 -30.65 10.11
CA TRP A 287 -2.39 -29.86 8.93
C TRP A 287 -1.38 -28.73 9.14
N PRO A 288 -0.77 -28.20 8.07
CA PRO A 288 0.04 -26.98 8.17
C PRO A 288 -0.78 -25.82 8.71
N THR A 289 -0.21 -25.08 9.66
CA THR A 289 -0.80 -23.84 10.15
C THR A 289 -0.65 -22.71 9.14
N ARG A 290 -1.53 -21.74 9.21
CA ARG A 290 -1.40 -20.47 8.49
C ARG A 290 -0.34 -19.62 9.20
N ARG A 291 0.61 -19.11 8.45
CA ARG A 291 1.64 -18.18 8.95
C ARG A 291 1.46 -16.86 8.23
N ASP A 292 1.46 -15.77 8.98
CA ASP A 292 1.47 -14.36 8.50
C ASP A 292 0.85 -14.21 7.11
N ALA A 293 -0.15 -13.58 6.83
CA ALA A 293 -0.74 -13.32 5.50
C ALA A 293 -0.43 -14.34 4.36
N GLY A 294 0.17 -15.49 4.72
CA GLY A 294 0.68 -16.50 3.78
C GLY A 294 -0.37 -17.50 3.31
N ALA A 295 -1.66 -17.23 3.55
CA ALA A 295 -2.74 -18.08 3.04
C ALA A 295 -2.79 -17.97 1.51
N GLN A 296 -2.32 -19.02 0.86
CA GLN A 296 -2.38 -19.16 -0.59
C GLN A 296 -3.13 -20.45 -0.93
N PRO A 297 -4.47 -20.47 -0.78
CA PRO A 297 -5.25 -21.68 -0.92
C PRO A 297 -5.11 -22.30 -2.33
N TRP A 298 -4.83 -21.48 -3.34
CA TRP A 298 -4.63 -21.96 -4.72
C TRP A 298 -3.38 -22.82 -4.95
N VAL A 299 -2.38 -22.78 -4.07
CA VAL A 299 -1.19 -23.67 -4.16
C VAL A 299 -1.41 -25.02 -3.48
N ILE A 300 -2.49 -25.16 -2.72
CA ILE A 300 -2.86 -26.41 -2.03
C ILE A 300 -3.70 -27.26 -2.99
N PRO A 301 -3.38 -28.57 -3.18
CA PRO A 301 -4.23 -29.45 -3.98
C PRO A 301 -5.68 -29.46 -3.48
N GLU A 302 -6.63 -29.57 -4.41
CA GLU A 302 -8.04 -29.69 -4.06
C GLU A 302 -8.30 -31.11 -3.55
N GLU A 303 -8.87 -31.20 -2.36
CA GLU A 303 -9.24 -32.45 -1.69
C GLU A 303 -10.70 -32.38 -1.26
N PRO A 304 -11.40 -33.54 -1.15
CA PRO A 304 -12.74 -33.56 -0.58
C PRO A 304 -12.75 -32.99 0.84
N ILE A 305 -13.70 -32.13 1.14
CA ILE A 305 -13.89 -31.59 2.49
C ILE A 305 -14.67 -32.61 3.31
N VAL A 306 -14.07 -33.06 4.39
CA VAL A 306 -14.61 -34.10 5.28
C VAL A 306 -14.80 -33.62 6.72
N HIS A 307 -14.30 -32.44 7.05
CA HIS A 307 -14.40 -31.85 8.38
C HIS A 307 -15.33 -30.65 8.39
N THR A 308 -15.80 -30.29 9.58
CA THR A 308 -16.64 -29.12 9.84
C THR A 308 -16.09 -28.36 11.03
N ALA A 309 -15.77 -27.09 10.85
CA ALA A 309 -15.51 -26.17 11.93
C ALA A 309 -16.84 -25.51 12.35
N LYS A 310 -17.17 -25.59 13.63
CA LYS A 310 -18.37 -24.96 14.19
C LYS A 310 -17.95 -23.75 15.02
N LEU A 311 -18.55 -22.59 14.75
CA LEU A 311 -18.34 -21.35 15.49
C LEU A 311 -19.65 -20.99 16.20
N ARG A 312 -19.54 -20.48 17.43
CA ARG A 312 -20.69 -20.00 18.21
C ARG A 312 -20.40 -18.62 18.74
N PHE A 313 -21.26 -17.69 18.36
CA PHE A 313 -21.20 -16.29 18.77
C PHE A 313 -22.32 -15.99 19.78
N THR A 314 -21.96 -15.34 20.88
CA THR A 314 -22.94 -14.81 21.87
C THR A 314 -23.13 -13.32 21.61
N ILE A 315 -24.33 -12.95 21.14
CA ILE A 315 -24.68 -11.57 20.79
C ILE A 315 -25.63 -11.01 21.84
N HIS A 316 -25.23 -9.94 22.52
CA HIS A 316 -26.06 -9.22 23.47
C HIS A 316 -26.73 -8.04 22.75
N SER A 317 -28.06 -7.99 22.73
CA SER A 317 -28.80 -6.89 22.13
C SER A 317 -29.68 -6.19 23.17
N GLU A 318 -29.68 -4.86 23.13
CA GLU A 318 -30.58 -4.04 23.98
C GLU A 318 -31.95 -3.82 23.33
N ILE A 319 -32.10 -4.17 22.06
CA ILE A 319 -33.31 -3.96 21.26
C ILE A 319 -33.66 -5.21 20.46
N ASP A 320 -34.90 -5.31 19.98
CA ASP A 320 -35.24 -6.17 18.84
C ASP A 320 -34.78 -5.51 17.57
N CYS A 321 -34.08 -6.23 16.68
CA CYS A 321 -33.53 -5.71 15.42
C CYS A 321 -33.94 -6.62 14.26
N GLU A 322 -34.63 -6.06 13.29
CA GLU A 322 -35.02 -6.72 12.03
C GLU A 322 -34.05 -6.31 10.90
N GLY A 323 -34.09 -7.04 9.78
CA GLY A 323 -33.27 -6.75 8.60
C GLY A 323 -31.79 -6.99 8.78
N VAL A 324 -31.43 -7.89 9.71
CA VAL A 324 -30.03 -8.21 10.03
C VAL A 324 -29.49 -9.27 9.05
N SER A 325 -28.22 -9.16 8.68
CA SER A 325 -27.53 -10.15 7.85
C SER A 325 -26.19 -10.53 8.47
N LEU A 326 -25.76 -11.76 8.27
CA LEU A 326 -24.39 -12.19 8.55
C LEU A 326 -23.57 -12.06 7.27
N ALA A 327 -22.44 -11.36 7.34
CA ALA A 327 -21.42 -11.33 6.30
C ALA A 327 -20.29 -12.30 6.66
N ILE A 328 -20.07 -13.31 5.83
CA ILE A 328 -19.14 -14.42 6.07
C ILE A 328 -18.56 -14.94 4.75
N GLU A 329 -17.31 -15.36 4.75
CA GLU A 329 -16.71 -16.02 3.59
C GLU A 329 -17.38 -17.35 3.30
N ASP A 330 -17.46 -17.73 2.02
CA ASP A 330 -18.13 -18.95 1.53
C ASP A 330 -19.57 -19.13 2.08
N GLY A 331 -20.30 -18.03 2.33
CA GLY A 331 -21.63 -18.04 2.97
C GLY A 331 -22.66 -18.95 2.30
N GLU A 332 -22.51 -19.28 1.02
CA GLU A 332 -23.32 -20.24 0.28
C GLU A 332 -23.15 -21.70 0.76
N ARG A 333 -22.06 -22.00 1.47
CA ARG A 333 -21.70 -23.36 1.93
C ARG A 333 -21.88 -23.53 3.45
N VAL A 334 -22.07 -22.41 4.18
CA VAL A 334 -22.18 -22.39 5.62
C VAL A 334 -23.61 -22.70 6.07
N GLN A 335 -23.75 -23.56 7.06
CA GLN A 335 -25.03 -23.81 7.71
C GLN A 335 -25.12 -22.94 8.97
N LEU A 336 -26.18 -22.16 9.06
CA LEU A 336 -26.38 -21.21 10.17
C LEU A 336 -27.58 -21.63 11.03
N THR A 337 -27.46 -21.43 12.34
CA THR A 337 -28.60 -21.44 13.26
C THR A 337 -28.59 -20.16 14.10
N LEU A 338 -29.76 -19.63 14.39
CA LEU A 338 -29.94 -18.52 15.32
C LEU A 338 -30.90 -18.95 16.45
N ASN A 339 -30.43 -18.91 17.68
CA ASN A 339 -31.18 -19.35 18.88
C ASN A 339 -31.69 -20.79 18.74
N GLY A 340 -30.93 -21.67 18.10
CA GLY A 340 -31.26 -23.07 17.86
C GLY A 340 -32.19 -23.34 16.68
N GLU A 341 -32.67 -22.32 15.97
CA GLU A 341 -33.48 -22.45 14.78
C GLU A 341 -32.62 -22.32 13.51
N ALA A 342 -32.84 -23.20 12.53
CA ALA A 342 -32.08 -23.15 11.28
C ALA A 342 -32.39 -21.87 10.50
N VAL A 343 -31.33 -21.19 10.05
CA VAL A 343 -31.44 -20.05 9.13
C VAL A 343 -31.58 -20.56 7.71
N PRO A 344 -32.58 -20.07 6.94
CA PRO A 344 -32.72 -20.47 5.54
C PRO A 344 -31.45 -20.19 4.75
N ALA A 345 -30.99 -21.17 3.97
CA ALA A 345 -29.84 -21.01 3.11
C ALA A 345 -30.15 -20.00 1.99
N GLY A 346 -29.24 -19.07 1.74
CA GLY A 346 -29.36 -18.11 0.62
C GLY A 346 -28.47 -16.92 0.79
N VAL A 347 -27.67 -16.66 -0.24
CA VAL A 347 -26.85 -15.46 -0.33
C VAL A 347 -27.70 -14.30 -0.85
N THR A 348 -27.69 -13.17 -0.13
CA THR A 348 -28.45 -11.96 -0.50
C THR A 348 -27.58 -10.90 -1.18
N GLY A 349 -26.27 -11.01 -1.06
CA GLY A 349 -25.32 -10.06 -1.60
C GLY A 349 -23.89 -10.32 -1.13
N TRP A 350 -23.14 -9.24 -0.95
CA TRP A 350 -21.76 -9.28 -0.45
C TRP A 350 -21.46 -8.01 0.35
N TYR A 351 -20.44 -8.05 1.20
CA TYR A 351 -20.01 -6.94 2.05
C TYR A 351 -18.53 -6.67 1.83
N THR A 352 -18.15 -5.42 1.51
CA THR A 352 -16.77 -4.95 1.29
C THR A 352 -16.04 -5.69 0.16
N ASP A 353 -15.96 -7.01 0.20
CA ASP A 353 -15.38 -7.88 -0.83
C ASP A 353 -16.40 -8.91 -1.31
N LYS A 354 -16.32 -9.31 -2.59
CA LYS A 354 -17.24 -10.29 -3.20
C LYS A 354 -17.11 -11.70 -2.64
N SER A 355 -16.00 -12.02 -1.95
CA SER A 355 -15.82 -13.29 -1.23
C SER A 355 -16.64 -13.32 0.06
N ILE A 356 -16.88 -12.19 0.71
CA ILE A 356 -17.64 -12.07 1.95
C ILE A 356 -19.13 -11.99 1.61
N LYS A 357 -19.81 -13.12 1.66
CA LYS A 357 -21.23 -13.24 1.28
C LYS A 357 -22.13 -12.80 2.42
N THR A 358 -23.25 -12.15 2.09
CA THR A 358 -24.28 -11.81 3.07
C THR A 358 -25.40 -12.85 3.04
N VAL A 359 -25.77 -13.32 4.24
CA VAL A 359 -26.91 -14.23 4.47
C VAL A 359 -27.89 -13.53 5.40
N ALA A 360 -29.16 -13.41 4.99
CA ALA A 360 -30.18 -12.79 5.82
C ALA A 360 -30.44 -13.64 7.08
N LEU A 361 -30.50 -13.00 8.22
CA LEU A 361 -30.82 -13.64 9.49
C LEU A 361 -32.28 -13.36 9.91
N PRO A 362 -32.91 -14.26 10.68
CA PRO A 362 -34.08 -13.89 11.45
C PRO A 362 -33.80 -12.70 12.39
N PRO A 363 -34.84 -12.01 12.90
CA PRO A 363 -34.65 -10.88 13.80
C PRO A 363 -33.82 -11.26 15.03
N ILE A 364 -32.82 -10.44 15.34
CA ILE A 364 -32.10 -10.47 16.61
C ILE A 364 -33.07 -9.97 17.70
N ARG A 365 -33.23 -10.70 18.78
CA ARG A 365 -34.10 -10.34 19.89
C ARG A 365 -33.35 -9.60 20.98
N LYS A 366 -34.08 -8.76 21.69
CA LYS A 366 -33.54 -8.15 22.91
C LYS A 366 -33.09 -9.22 23.88
N GLY A 367 -31.88 -9.10 24.42
CA GLY A 367 -31.25 -10.06 25.32
C GLY A 367 -30.11 -10.82 24.63
N VAL A 368 -29.90 -12.05 25.05
CA VAL A 368 -28.86 -12.93 24.53
C VAL A 368 -29.35 -13.66 23.30
N ASN A 369 -28.59 -13.61 22.22
CA ASN A 369 -28.82 -14.40 21.03
C ASN A 369 -27.57 -15.26 20.74
N ILE A 370 -27.81 -16.49 20.35
CA ILE A 370 -26.74 -17.45 19.99
C ILE A 370 -26.79 -17.70 18.49
N LEU A 371 -25.75 -17.27 17.79
CA LEU A 371 -25.55 -17.53 16.37
C LEU A 371 -24.50 -18.63 16.22
N GLU A 372 -24.85 -19.72 15.55
CA GLU A 372 -23.91 -20.78 15.24
C GLU A 372 -23.70 -20.89 13.74
N ALA A 373 -22.44 -21.10 13.33
CA ALA A 373 -22.05 -21.34 11.95
C ALA A 373 -21.30 -22.65 11.85
N ALA A 374 -21.79 -23.58 11.01
CA ALA A 374 -21.09 -24.81 10.67
C ALA A 374 -20.47 -24.65 9.29
N ILE A 375 -19.15 -24.58 9.24
CA ILE A 375 -18.34 -24.25 8.08
C ILE A 375 -17.67 -25.52 7.57
N PRO A 376 -17.89 -25.94 6.31
CA PRO A 376 -17.13 -27.04 5.71
C PRO A 376 -15.63 -26.72 5.75
N PHE A 377 -14.85 -27.50 6.49
CA PHE A 377 -13.46 -27.20 6.81
C PHE A 377 -12.50 -28.14 6.09
N GLY A 378 -11.75 -27.59 5.16
CA GLY A 378 -10.71 -28.26 4.39
C GLY A 378 -9.40 -27.50 4.40
N LYS A 379 -8.33 -28.07 3.84
CA LYS A 379 -7.01 -27.42 3.80
C LYS A 379 -7.03 -26.06 3.10
N ARG A 380 -7.96 -25.85 2.16
CA ARG A 380 -8.15 -24.58 1.44
C ARG A 380 -9.09 -23.62 2.16
N THR A 381 -9.87 -24.09 3.13
CA THR A 381 -10.79 -23.23 3.89
C THR A 381 -10.02 -22.36 4.84
N ASN A 382 -10.35 -21.08 4.91
CA ASN A 382 -9.87 -20.15 5.92
C ASN A 382 -11.06 -19.81 6.82
N LEU A 383 -10.83 -19.84 8.15
CA LEU A 383 -11.76 -19.25 9.08
C LEU A 383 -11.38 -17.79 9.22
N GLU A 384 -12.31 -16.91 8.87
CA GLU A 384 -12.10 -15.46 8.85
C GLU A 384 -13.15 -14.76 9.75
N TRP A 385 -12.89 -13.52 10.07
CA TRP A 385 -13.82 -12.70 10.80
C TRP A 385 -15.16 -12.58 10.08
N CYS A 386 -16.23 -12.56 10.86
CA CYS A 386 -17.58 -12.37 10.38
C CYS A 386 -18.12 -11.01 10.81
N TYR A 387 -19.17 -10.54 10.15
CA TYR A 387 -19.77 -9.26 10.46
C TYR A 387 -21.29 -9.40 10.55
N LEU A 388 -21.86 -8.93 11.64
CA LEU A 388 -23.31 -8.75 11.74
C LEU A 388 -23.65 -7.37 11.20
N LEU A 389 -24.49 -7.32 10.16
CA LEU A 389 -24.86 -6.08 9.46
C LEU A 389 -26.32 -5.73 9.74
N GLY A 390 -26.63 -4.46 9.96
CA GLY A 390 -28.00 -4.00 10.17
C GLY A 390 -28.11 -2.56 10.69
N ASP A 391 -29.33 -2.14 10.92
CA ASP A 391 -29.65 -0.80 11.44
C ASP A 391 -29.63 -0.80 12.97
N PHE A 392 -28.46 -0.92 13.55
CA PHE A 392 -28.23 -0.90 15.00
C PHE A 392 -26.98 -0.08 15.36
N GLY A 393 -26.88 0.31 16.62
CA GLY A 393 -25.66 0.85 17.21
C GLY A 393 -24.85 -0.25 17.89
N VAL A 394 -23.52 -0.07 17.99
CA VAL A 394 -22.64 -0.96 18.75
C VAL A 394 -22.10 -0.21 19.94
N ALA A 395 -22.28 -0.76 21.14
CA ALA A 395 -21.66 -0.25 22.36
C ALA A 395 -20.29 -0.92 22.51
N ALA A 396 -19.22 -0.13 22.45
CA ALA A 396 -17.87 -0.58 22.73
C ALA A 396 -17.52 -0.24 24.19
N SER A 397 -16.99 -1.22 24.93
CA SER A 397 -16.36 -1.01 26.22
C SER A 397 -14.85 -1.21 26.06
N GLY A 398 -14.08 -0.14 26.18
CA GLY A 398 -12.62 -0.15 26.17
C GLY A 398 -12.02 -0.35 27.55
#